data_e716e8f9448d6c572300476db3a8ed09
#
_entry.id   e716e8f9448d6c572300476db3a8ed09
#
_cell.length_a   1.000
_cell.length_b   1.000
_cell.length_c   1.000
_cell.angle_alpha   90.00
_cell.angle_beta   90.00
_cell.angle_gamma   90.00
#
_symmetry.space_group_name_H-M   'P 1'
#
loop_
_entity.id
_entity.type
_entity.pdbx_description
1 polymer ?
#
loop_
_entity_poly.entity_id
_entity_poly.type
_entity_poly.pdbx_seq_one_letter_code
_entity_poly.pdbx_strand_id
1 'polypeptide(L)'
;MNTRWIAWTLAFALLLGAGLSAAGAQEQVVSLSYLNKTVQPELADAVTARVAQMIESPDAVTARGQAAVSAISKNGAIDSVARRVLERLQMQGLYLNQTTGARAVTLKKDDVISGAAGTTLLLRRGSGTVINHPLVNITRGELSGAGSAAAQNTRYLLPSGNGAGIRVTSNTAEVLVDGAYRVVSVRYRAQYFDLADALKTMDLFRGSNIGYELSRSATRTEALVMLLRLLGEEDAAKAYTGALPFQDVDAWARPYVAYAAARGYTRGVSATQFGGKNPVSANQYMTFLLRALGYDDTKGDFRWDHAMEFAVSKGNLSQTTRTAVEKAGFHRDQMVLLSYTTLFAKRNGGEQT
;
A
#
# COMPACT_ATOMS: atom_id res chain seq x y z
N MET A 1 0.82 31.95 20.93
CA MET A 1 1.16 30.56 21.30
C MET A 1 0.15 29.65 20.62
N ASN A 2 0.58 28.85 19.68
CA ASN A 2 -0.31 28.09 18.78
C ASN A 2 -0.84 26.84 19.50
N THR A 3 -2.13 26.74 19.63
CA THR A 3 -2.90 25.60 20.21
C THR A 3 -2.56 24.22 19.60
N ARG A 4 -1.88 24.18 18.47
CA ARG A 4 -1.40 22.96 17.82
C ARG A 4 -0.26 22.25 18.58
N TRP A 5 0.55 22.98 19.35
CA TRP A 5 1.66 22.42 20.14
C TRP A 5 1.22 21.74 21.42
N ILE A 6 0.16 22.23 22.04
CA ILE A 6 -0.39 21.68 23.30
C ILE A 6 -1.03 20.29 23.03
N ALA A 7 -1.62 20.09 21.86
CA ALA A 7 -2.22 18.81 21.49
C ALA A 7 -1.17 17.69 21.32
N TRP A 8 0.05 18.01 20.87
CA TRP A 8 1.12 17.04 20.70
C TRP A 8 1.77 16.60 22.01
N THR A 9 1.93 17.51 22.94
CA THR A 9 2.48 17.19 24.28
C THR A 9 1.52 16.36 25.12
N LEU A 10 0.21 16.58 24.99
CA LEU A 10 -0.82 15.77 25.66
C LEU A 10 -0.98 14.38 25.06
N ALA A 11 -0.86 14.22 23.74
CA ALA A 11 -0.90 12.91 23.09
C ALA A 11 0.33 12.05 23.45
N PHE A 12 1.50 12.67 23.63
CA PHE A 12 2.73 12.00 24.05
C PHE A 12 2.67 11.50 25.49
N ALA A 13 2.10 12.32 26.40
CA ALA A 13 1.94 11.96 27.82
C ALA A 13 0.91 10.86 28.06
N LEU A 14 -0.16 10.79 27.25
CA LEU A 14 -1.22 9.77 27.35
C LEU A 14 -0.79 8.39 26.84
N LEU A 15 0.16 8.34 25.89
CA LEU A 15 0.66 7.09 25.31
C LEU A 15 1.72 6.38 26.16
N LEU A 16 2.49 7.11 26.96
CA LEU A 16 3.61 6.52 27.71
C LEU A 16 3.27 6.08 29.14
N GLY A 17 2.08 6.45 29.70
CA GLY A 17 1.59 5.94 30.99
C GLY A 17 2.59 6.00 32.18
N ALA A 18 3.67 6.75 32.05
CA ALA A 18 4.70 6.91 33.04
C ALA A 18 4.71 8.37 33.54
N GLY A 19 4.47 8.55 34.83
CA GLY A 19 4.49 9.85 35.47
C GLY A 19 5.85 10.52 35.31
N LEU A 20 5.89 11.57 34.50
CA LEU A 20 6.96 12.53 34.46
C LEU A 20 6.51 13.80 35.19
N SER A 21 7.05 13.98 36.38
CA SER A 21 6.92 15.25 37.12
C SER A 21 7.58 16.36 36.33
N ALA A 22 6.84 17.44 36.11
CA ALA A 22 7.32 18.63 35.43
C ALA A 22 8.36 19.35 36.29
N ALA A 23 9.62 19.26 35.89
CA ALA A 23 10.70 20.13 36.34
C ALA A 23 11.55 20.51 35.13
N GLY A 24 11.44 21.79 34.72
CA GLY A 24 12.41 22.48 33.86
C GLY A 24 12.40 22.06 32.38
N ALA A 25 11.40 22.45 31.63
CA ALA A 25 11.42 22.31 30.16
C ALA A 25 12.29 23.39 29.53
N GLN A 26 13.55 23.06 29.22
CA GLN A 26 14.27 23.71 28.14
C GLN A 26 13.66 23.22 26.82
N GLU A 27 13.21 24.14 25.97
CA GLU A 27 12.74 23.83 24.61
C GLU A 27 13.89 23.16 23.81
N GLN A 28 13.93 21.85 23.80
CA GLN A 28 14.76 21.11 22.84
C GLN A 28 14.04 21.13 21.50
N VAL A 29 14.61 21.86 20.54
CA VAL A 29 14.23 21.79 19.13
C VAL A 29 14.58 20.40 18.63
N VAL A 30 13.59 19.52 18.59
CA VAL A 30 13.76 18.17 18.03
C VAL A 30 13.79 18.29 16.52
N SER A 31 14.89 17.85 15.89
CA SER A 31 15.00 17.90 14.44
C SER A 31 13.99 16.97 13.77
N LEU A 32 13.47 17.39 12.60
CA LEU A 32 12.55 16.57 11.80
C LEU A 32 13.17 15.20 11.45
N SER A 33 14.50 15.14 11.30
CA SER A 33 15.27 13.92 11.07
C SER A 33 15.24 12.96 12.27
N TYR A 34 15.33 13.48 13.49
CA TYR A 34 15.21 12.67 14.71
C TYR A 34 13.79 12.14 14.90
N LEU A 35 12.78 12.99 14.66
CA LEU A 35 11.38 12.57 14.67
C LEU A 35 11.12 11.42 13.68
N ASN A 36 11.63 11.53 12.46
CA ASN A 36 11.38 10.55 11.41
C ASN A 36 12.22 9.27 11.54
N LYS A 37 13.47 9.39 12.02
CA LYS A 37 14.40 8.23 12.09
C LYS A 37 14.30 7.45 13.39
N THR A 38 13.94 8.10 14.49
CA THR A 38 14.00 7.50 15.83
C THR A 38 12.61 7.43 16.47
N VAL A 39 11.93 8.57 16.59
CA VAL A 39 10.68 8.65 17.37
C VAL A 39 9.51 7.97 16.65
N GLN A 40 9.37 8.14 15.34
CA GLN A 40 8.26 7.51 14.60
C GLN A 40 8.37 5.98 14.51
N PRO A 41 9.55 5.38 14.25
CA PRO A 41 9.69 3.93 14.29
C PRO A 41 9.43 3.37 15.69
N GLU A 42 10.02 3.95 16.74
CA GLU A 42 9.81 3.53 18.13
C GLU A 42 8.36 3.66 18.56
N LEU A 43 7.68 4.75 18.19
CA LEU A 43 6.26 4.95 18.48
C LEU A 43 5.39 3.94 17.73
N ALA A 44 5.69 3.66 16.47
CA ALA A 44 4.98 2.66 15.67
C ALA A 44 5.17 1.25 16.24
N ASP A 45 6.36 0.92 16.72
CA ASP A 45 6.66 -0.37 17.34
C ASP A 45 6.01 -0.48 18.73
N ALA A 46 6.04 0.58 19.54
CA ALA A 46 5.37 0.63 20.83
C ALA A 46 3.84 0.53 20.70
N VAL A 47 3.24 1.22 19.74
CA VAL A 47 1.80 1.12 19.43
C VAL A 47 1.46 -0.27 18.92
N THR A 48 2.28 -0.86 18.06
CA THR A 48 2.11 -2.22 17.55
C THR A 48 2.19 -3.26 18.67
N ALA A 49 3.17 -3.13 19.57
CA ALA A 49 3.32 -4.01 20.74
C ALA A 49 2.15 -3.85 21.72
N ARG A 50 1.68 -2.61 21.95
CA ARG A 50 0.55 -2.34 22.83
C ARG A 50 -0.77 -2.84 22.26
N VAL A 51 -0.98 -2.70 20.97
CA VAL A 51 -2.14 -3.25 20.27
C VAL A 51 -2.10 -4.78 20.29
N ALA A 52 -0.92 -5.40 20.11
CA ALA A 52 -0.76 -6.85 20.23
C ALA A 52 -1.14 -7.34 21.64
N GLN A 53 -0.74 -6.64 22.71
CA GLN A 53 -1.18 -6.93 24.09
C GLN A 53 -2.68 -6.75 24.30
N MET A 54 -3.32 -5.83 23.59
CA MET A 54 -4.78 -5.61 23.68
C MET A 54 -5.59 -6.65 22.90
N ILE A 55 -4.98 -7.35 21.95
CA ILE A 55 -5.62 -8.40 21.11
C ILE A 55 -5.85 -9.71 21.87
N GLU A 56 -5.28 -9.90 23.07
CA GLU A 56 -5.59 -11.04 23.92
C GLU A 56 -7.07 -11.07 24.40
N SER A 57 -7.85 -9.99 24.15
CA SER A 57 -9.29 -9.94 24.39
C SER A 57 -10.02 -9.40 23.15
N PRO A 58 -10.43 -10.24 22.19
CA PRO A 58 -10.97 -9.84 20.88
C PRO A 58 -12.17 -8.90 20.95
N ASP A 59 -13.07 -9.07 21.92
CA ASP A 59 -14.32 -8.31 21.98
C ASP A 59 -14.16 -6.86 22.47
N ALA A 60 -13.13 -6.59 23.26
CA ALA A 60 -12.84 -5.24 23.75
C ALA A 60 -12.11 -4.36 22.71
N VAL A 61 -11.41 -4.98 21.76
CA VAL A 61 -10.60 -4.28 20.75
C VAL A 61 -11.48 -3.69 19.66
N THR A 62 -12.55 -4.40 19.26
CA THR A 62 -13.41 -3.99 18.16
C THR A 62 -14.15 -2.68 18.44
N ALA A 63 -14.76 -2.57 19.63
CA ALA A 63 -15.51 -1.38 20.02
C ALA A 63 -14.60 -0.18 20.35
N ARG A 64 -13.45 -0.43 21.02
CA ARG A 64 -12.48 0.62 21.38
C ARG A 64 -11.64 1.06 20.19
N GLY A 65 -11.29 0.13 19.29
CA GLY A 65 -10.59 0.45 18.04
C GLY A 65 -11.42 1.32 17.12
N GLN A 66 -12.70 1.02 16.96
CA GLN A 66 -13.62 1.85 16.17
C GLN A 66 -13.87 3.22 16.80
N ALA A 67 -14.00 3.31 18.12
CA ALA A 67 -14.13 4.57 18.84
C ALA A 67 -12.85 5.41 18.74
N ALA A 68 -11.67 4.79 18.84
CA ALA A 68 -10.38 5.46 18.65
C ALA A 68 -10.20 5.95 17.22
N VAL A 69 -10.51 5.15 16.21
CA VAL A 69 -10.48 5.56 14.80
C VAL A 69 -11.45 6.71 14.52
N SER A 70 -12.64 6.69 15.11
CA SER A 70 -13.64 7.77 14.96
C SER A 70 -13.22 9.07 15.66
N ALA A 71 -12.56 8.98 16.83
CA ALA A 71 -12.02 10.14 17.56
C ALA A 71 -10.79 10.75 16.86
N ILE A 72 -10.00 9.92 16.19
CA ILE A 72 -8.80 10.28 15.43
C ILE A 72 -9.17 10.91 14.08
N SER A 73 -10.30 10.55 13.49
CA SER A 73 -10.78 11.00 12.17
C SER A 73 -11.04 12.51 12.08
N LYS A 74 -11.11 13.22 13.19
CA LYS A 74 -11.37 14.67 13.22
C LYS A 74 -10.14 15.57 13.01
N ASN A 75 -8.92 15.01 13.02
CA ASN A 75 -7.67 15.79 12.84
C ASN A 75 -6.76 15.13 11.81
N GLY A 76 -6.70 15.66 10.60
CA GLY A 76 -6.01 15.09 9.43
C GLY A 76 -4.52 14.74 9.57
N ALA A 77 -3.84 15.20 10.62
CA ALA A 77 -2.45 14.81 10.92
C ALA A 77 -2.36 13.44 11.63
N ILE A 78 -3.42 13.04 12.33
CA ILE A 78 -3.51 11.76 13.04
C ILE A 78 -3.98 10.66 12.10
N ASP A 79 -4.69 11.00 11.02
CA ASP A 79 -5.16 10.06 10.00
C ASP A 79 -4.00 9.31 9.30
N SER A 80 -2.86 9.95 9.11
CA SER A 80 -1.70 9.31 8.46
C SER A 80 -1.06 8.26 9.37
N VAL A 81 -0.91 8.55 10.66
CA VAL A 81 -0.35 7.61 11.65
C VAL A 81 -1.32 6.44 11.87
N ALA A 82 -2.62 6.72 12.04
CA ALA A 82 -3.63 5.69 12.22
C ALA A 82 -3.74 4.76 10.99
N ARG A 83 -3.68 5.31 9.78
CA ARG A 83 -3.65 4.49 8.55
C ARG A 83 -2.38 3.65 8.47
N ARG A 84 -1.23 4.21 8.81
CA ARG A 84 0.05 3.47 8.85
C ARG A 84 -0.03 2.30 9.84
N VAL A 85 -0.57 2.54 11.04
CA VAL A 85 -0.77 1.49 12.03
C VAL A 85 -1.74 0.43 11.51
N LEU A 86 -2.88 0.83 10.93
CA LEU A 86 -3.86 -0.10 10.35
C LEU A 86 -3.26 -0.92 9.20
N GLU A 87 -2.51 -0.31 8.29
CA GLU A 87 -1.84 -1.02 7.19
C GLU A 87 -0.77 -1.98 7.72
N ARG A 88 0.01 -1.59 8.73
CA ARG A 88 0.96 -2.50 9.40
C ARG A 88 0.24 -3.66 10.10
N LEU A 89 -0.85 -3.39 10.81
CA LEU A 89 -1.65 -4.42 11.45
C LEU A 89 -2.29 -5.38 10.44
N GLN A 90 -2.78 -4.85 9.31
CA GLN A 90 -3.28 -5.68 8.20
C GLN A 90 -2.19 -6.56 7.60
N MET A 91 -1.00 -6.00 7.36
CA MET A 91 0.14 -6.76 6.81
C MET A 91 0.67 -7.83 7.77
N GLN A 92 0.60 -7.57 9.08
CA GLN A 92 0.96 -8.54 10.11
C GLN A 92 -0.17 -9.55 10.39
N GLY A 93 -1.34 -9.37 9.73
CA GLY A 93 -2.51 -10.19 9.98
C GLY A 93 -3.14 -9.97 11.35
N LEU A 94 -2.87 -8.84 11.99
CA LEU A 94 -3.40 -8.48 13.31
C LEU A 94 -4.72 -7.71 13.24
N TYR A 95 -5.09 -7.21 12.06
CA TYR A 95 -6.37 -6.52 11.86
C TYR A 95 -7.39 -7.45 11.24
N LEU A 96 -8.57 -7.53 11.85
CA LEU A 96 -9.71 -8.29 11.34
C LEU A 96 -10.65 -7.35 10.57
N ASN A 97 -10.88 -7.64 9.29
CA ASN A 97 -11.97 -7.03 8.55
C ASN A 97 -13.29 -7.60 9.04
N GLN A 98 -14.27 -6.77 9.33
CA GLN A 98 -15.62 -7.23 9.66
C GLN A 98 -16.54 -7.12 8.45
N THR A 99 -17.42 -8.11 8.29
CA THR A 99 -18.47 -8.07 7.29
C THR A 99 -19.84 -8.11 7.97
N THR A 100 -20.79 -7.34 7.44
CA THR A 100 -22.21 -7.42 7.81
C THR A 100 -22.97 -8.35 6.85
N GLY A 101 -22.40 -9.50 6.56
CA GLY A 101 -22.89 -10.48 5.57
C GLY A 101 -21.77 -11.02 4.69
N ALA A 102 -22.10 -11.97 3.85
CA ALA A 102 -21.09 -12.63 3.02
C ALA A 102 -20.45 -11.67 1.99
N ARG A 103 -19.12 -11.55 2.05
CA ARG A 103 -18.32 -10.73 1.15
C ARG A 103 -17.36 -11.59 0.32
N ALA A 104 -17.28 -11.31 -0.98
CA ALA A 104 -16.29 -11.94 -1.86
C ALA A 104 -14.91 -11.33 -1.67
N VAL A 105 -13.91 -12.17 -1.47
CA VAL A 105 -12.50 -11.82 -1.34
C VAL A 105 -11.71 -12.58 -2.40
N THR A 106 -11.01 -11.86 -3.26
CA THR A 106 -10.10 -12.47 -4.25
C THR A 106 -8.71 -12.59 -3.65
N LEU A 107 -8.18 -13.78 -3.67
CA LEU A 107 -6.89 -14.17 -3.12
C LEU A 107 -5.99 -14.69 -4.22
N LYS A 108 -4.70 -14.64 -4.00
CA LYS A 108 -3.68 -15.21 -4.88
C LYS A 108 -3.00 -16.41 -4.20
N LYS A 109 -2.22 -17.15 -4.96
CA LYS A 109 -1.42 -18.28 -4.44
C LYS A 109 -0.61 -17.85 -3.22
N ASP A 110 -0.56 -18.67 -2.20
CA ASP A 110 0.10 -18.50 -0.91
C ASP A 110 -0.55 -17.46 0.04
N ASP A 111 -1.55 -16.70 -0.40
CA ASP A 111 -2.34 -15.90 0.52
C ASP A 111 -3.06 -16.80 1.52
N VAL A 112 -3.14 -16.32 2.76
CA VAL A 112 -3.87 -16.98 3.83
C VAL A 112 -5.06 -16.14 4.23
N ILE A 113 -6.25 -16.74 4.21
CA ILE A 113 -7.44 -16.14 4.82
C ILE A 113 -7.74 -16.88 6.12
N SER A 114 -7.86 -16.15 7.20
CA SER A 114 -8.20 -16.64 8.54
C SER A 114 -9.18 -15.67 9.20
N GLY A 115 -9.75 -16.02 10.35
CA GLY A 115 -10.74 -15.18 11.00
C GLY A 115 -10.89 -15.46 12.49
N ALA A 116 -11.80 -14.72 13.12
CA ALA A 116 -12.23 -14.98 14.48
C ALA A 116 -13.06 -16.28 14.56
N ALA A 117 -13.26 -16.81 15.76
CA ALA A 117 -14.22 -17.87 16.00
C ALA A 117 -15.61 -17.47 15.48
N GLY A 118 -16.32 -18.40 14.87
CA GLY A 118 -17.63 -18.15 14.25
C GLY A 118 -17.60 -17.62 12.81
N THR A 119 -16.44 -17.18 12.31
CA THR A 119 -16.30 -16.78 10.90
C THR A 119 -16.52 -17.97 9.97
N THR A 120 -17.25 -17.76 8.87
CA THR A 120 -17.44 -18.76 7.82
C THR A 120 -16.71 -18.38 6.54
N LEU A 121 -16.10 -19.37 5.90
CA LEU A 121 -15.41 -19.27 4.62
C LEU A 121 -16.02 -20.22 3.62
N LEU A 122 -16.41 -19.75 2.44
CA LEU A 122 -16.85 -20.57 1.33
C LEU A 122 -15.88 -20.40 0.15
N LEU A 123 -15.09 -21.41 -0.15
CA LEU A 123 -14.20 -21.41 -1.31
C LEU A 123 -15.04 -21.61 -2.58
N ARG A 124 -15.26 -20.51 -3.33
CA ARG A 124 -16.05 -20.53 -4.58
C ARG A 124 -15.25 -20.97 -5.77
N ARG A 125 -14.03 -20.49 -5.89
CA ARG A 125 -13.12 -20.77 -7.01
C ARG A 125 -11.70 -20.96 -6.50
N GLY A 126 -10.92 -21.74 -7.24
CA GLY A 126 -9.54 -22.04 -6.89
C GLY A 126 -9.42 -23.24 -5.96
N SER A 127 -8.24 -23.39 -5.35
CA SER A 127 -7.92 -24.45 -4.40
C SER A 127 -7.14 -23.89 -3.22
N GLY A 128 -7.20 -24.58 -2.10
CA GLY A 128 -6.51 -24.20 -0.87
C GLY A 128 -6.26 -25.39 0.04
N THR A 129 -5.52 -25.14 1.10
CA THR A 129 -5.22 -26.10 2.16
C THR A 129 -5.63 -25.49 3.50
N VAL A 130 -6.30 -26.26 4.33
CA VAL A 130 -6.62 -25.91 5.72
C VAL A 130 -5.32 -25.78 6.50
N ILE A 131 -5.18 -24.68 7.28
CA ILE A 131 -3.96 -24.41 8.03
C ILE A 131 -4.21 -24.23 9.53
N ASN A 132 -3.18 -24.51 10.29
CA ASN A 132 -3.02 -24.35 11.74
C ASN A 132 -3.97 -25.24 12.57
N HIS A 133 -5.28 -25.08 12.43
CA HIS A 133 -6.29 -25.79 13.20
C HIS A 133 -7.38 -26.36 12.29
N PRO A 134 -8.06 -27.45 12.70
CA PRO A 134 -9.18 -28.00 11.94
C PRO A 134 -10.30 -26.98 11.76
N LEU A 135 -10.93 -27.02 10.60
CA LEU A 135 -12.16 -26.29 10.28
C LEU A 135 -13.36 -27.21 10.33
N VAL A 136 -14.52 -26.72 10.74
CA VAL A 136 -15.77 -27.46 10.64
C VAL A 136 -16.30 -27.31 9.22
N ASN A 137 -16.33 -28.39 8.46
CA ASN A 137 -16.97 -28.45 7.16
C ASN A 137 -18.47 -28.54 7.34
N ILE A 138 -19.16 -27.39 7.32
CA ILE A 138 -20.63 -27.34 7.52
C ILE A 138 -21.36 -28.05 6.41
N THR A 139 -20.84 -28.07 5.20
CA THR A 139 -21.49 -28.71 4.04
C THR A 139 -21.58 -30.20 4.18
N ARG A 140 -20.57 -30.84 4.85
CA ARG A 140 -20.49 -32.30 5.01
C ARG A 140 -20.74 -32.78 6.44
N GLY A 141 -20.78 -31.86 7.41
CA GLY A 141 -20.91 -32.20 8.82
C GLY A 141 -19.70 -32.91 9.42
N GLU A 142 -18.48 -32.60 8.91
CA GLU A 142 -17.23 -33.25 9.31
C GLU A 142 -16.13 -32.21 9.69
N LEU A 143 -15.07 -32.67 10.34
CA LEU A 143 -13.88 -31.83 10.57
C LEU A 143 -12.90 -32.01 9.41
N SER A 144 -12.45 -30.87 8.87
CA SER A 144 -11.33 -30.82 7.91
C SER A 144 -10.06 -30.47 8.68
N GLY A 145 -9.16 -31.43 8.83
CA GLY A 145 -7.90 -31.29 9.57
C GLY A 145 -6.93 -30.31 8.91
N ALA A 146 -6.01 -29.76 9.69
CA ALA A 146 -4.90 -28.99 9.15
C ALA A 146 -4.08 -29.83 8.18
N GLY A 147 -3.71 -29.25 7.02
CA GLY A 147 -3.05 -29.96 5.93
C GLY A 147 -4.00 -30.58 4.90
N SER A 148 -5.30 -30.72 5.20
CA SER A 148 -6.27 -31.25 4.23
C SER A 148 -6.59 -30.21 3.15
N ALA A 149 -6.98 -30.70 1.95
CA ALA A 149 -7.44 -29.82 0.88
C ALA A 149 -8.76 -29.15 1.25
N ALA A 150 -8.84 -27.83 1.05
CA ALA A 150 -10.10 -27.11 1.12
C ALA A 150 -10.86 -27.31 -0.20
N ALA A 151 -12.02 -27.96 -0.12
CA ALA A 151 -12.84 -28.29 -1.28
C ALA A 151 -13.62 -27.07 -1.78
N GLN A 152 -13.71 -26.93 -3.09
CA GLN A 152 -14.51 -25.90 -3.74
C GLN A 152 -16.02 -26.11 -3.45
N ASN A 153 -16.77 -25.02 -3.38
CA ASN A 153 -18.20 -24.97 -3.03
C ASN A 153 -18.53 -25.58 -1.65
N THR A 154 -17.55 -25.55 -0.75
CA THR A 154 -17.67 -26.05 0.61
C THR A 154 -17.59 -24.91 1.60
N ARG A 155 -18.52 -24.84 2.54
CA ARG A 155 -18.55 -23.86 3.61
C ARG A 155 -17.84 -24.41 4.84
N TYR A 156 -16.87 -23.66 5.32
CA TYR A 156 -16.09 -23.95 6.50
C TYR A 156 -16.40 -22.94 7.61
N LEU A 157 -16.60 -23.41 8.83
CA LEU A 157 -16.67 -22.59 10.04
C LEU A 157 -15.31 -22.64 10.76
N LEU A 158 -14.83 -21.52 11.21
CA LEU A 158 -13.67 -21.40 12.07
C LEU A 158 -14.11 -21.58 13.53
N PRO A 159 -13.75 -22.70 14.18
CA PRO A 159 -14.19 -22.95 15.55
C PRO A 159 -13.41 -22.10 16.58
N SER A 160 -12.23 -21.60 16.19
CA SER A 160 -11.37 -20.78 17.05
C SER A 160 -10.68 -19.68 16.25
N GLY A 161 -10.31 -18.59 16.96
CA GLY A 161 -9.58 -17.46 16.38
C GLY A 161 -8.06 -17.65 16.28
N ASN A 162 -7.52 -18.85 16.55
CA ASN A 162 -6.07 -19.13 16.68
C ASN A 162 -5.33 -19.26 15.34
N GLY A 163 -5.71 -18.45 14.33
CA GLY A 163 -5.10 -18.50 13.02
C GLY A 163 -5.58 -19.65 12.13
N ALA A 164 -6.65 -20.35 12.52
CA ALA A 164 -7.35 -21.30 11.66
C ALA A 164 -7.78 -20.60 10.37
N GLY A 165 -7.63 -21.28 9.22
CA GLY A 165 -7.96 -20.67 7.94
C GLY A 165 -7.59 -21.53 6.75
N ILE A 166 -7.56 -20.89 5.59
CA ILE A 166 -7.24 -21.52 4.30
C ILE A 166 -6.05 -20.78 3.67
N ARG A 167 -5.01 -21.52 3.28
CA ARG A 167 -3.95 -21.06 2.39
C ARG A 167 -4.30 -21.40 0.97
N VAL A 168 -4.26 -20.42 0.08
CA VAL A 168 -4.52 -20.61 -1.35
C VAL A 168 -3.37 -21.35 -2.02
N THR A 169 -3.68 -22.38 -2.79
CA THR A 169 -2.72 -23.20 -3.55
C THR A 169 -2.80 -22.96 -5.06
N SER A 170 -3.94 -22.52 -5.58
CA SER A 170 -4.09 -22.08 -6.97
C SER A 170 -3.54 -20.69 -7.23
N ASN A 171 -3.32 -20.31 -8.48
CA ASN A 171 -2.86 -18.96 -8.85
C ASN A 171 -3.78 -17.85 -8.33
N THR A 172 -5.09 -18.09 -8.35
CA THR A 172 -6.11 -17.23 -7.79
C THR A 172 -7.19 -18.09 -7.12
N ALA A 173 -7.81 -17.53 -6.08
CA ALA A 173 -8.98 -18.09 -5.44
C ALA A 173 -10.00 -17.00 -5.12
N GLU A 174 -11.26 -17.37 -5.07
CA GLU A 174 -12.35 -16.51 -4.59
C GLU A 174 -13.01 -17.17 -3.39
N VAL A 175 -13.00 -16.47 -2.26
CA VAL A 175 -13.60 -16.92 -1.01
C VAL A 175 -14.70 -15.95 -0.61
N LEU A 176 -15.91 -16.46 -0.37
CA LEU A 176 -16.93 -15.71 0.36
C LEU A 176 -16.65 -15.86 1.85
N VAL A 177 -16.53 -14.73 2.53
CA VAL A 177 -16.31 -14.69 3.97
C VAL A 177 -17.48 -13.98 4.64
N ASP A 178 -17.94 -14.53 5.75
CA ASP A 178 -18.93 -13.91 6.63
C ASP A 178 -18.42 -13.98 8.07
N GLY A 179 -18.27 -12.81 8.68
CA GLY A 179 -17.66 -12.64 9.99
C GLY A 179 -16.35 -11.81 9.97
N ALA A 180 -15.63 -11.82 11.08
CA ALA A 180 -14.37 -11.09 11.23
C ALA A 180 -13.21 -11.89 10.63
N TYR A 181 -12.54 -11.36 9.63
CA TYR A 181 -11.47 -12.06 8.91
C TYR A 181 -10.24 -11.18 8.65
N ARG A 182 -9.15 -11.84 8.33
CA ARG A 182 -7.91 -11.21 7.87
C ARG A 182 -7.33 -11.98 6.68
N VAL A 183 -6.64 -11.25 5.82
CA VAL A 183 -5.83 -11.83 4.76
C VAL A 183 -4.38 -11.51 5.02
N VAL A 184 -3.54 -12.55 5.08
CA VAL A 184 -2.09 -12.41 5.17
C VAL A 184 -1.50 -12.76 3.82
N SER A 185 -0.91 -11.78 3.16
CA SER A 185 -0.16 -12.01 1.92
C SER A 185 1.32 -12.20 2.28
N VAL A 186 1.88 -13.33 1.90
CA VAL A 186 3.28 -13.68 2.23
C VAL A 186 4.28 -13.03 1.26
N ARG A 187 3.79 -12.41 0.19
CA ARG A 187 4.61 -12.10 -0.98
C ARG A 187 5.45 -10.85 -0.90
N TYR A 188 4.94 -9.81 -0.28
CA TYR A 188 5.64 -8.55 -0.19
C TYR A 188 5.26 -7.78 1.08
N ARG A 189 6.27 -7.33 1.81
CA ARG A 189 6.10 -6.43 2.95
C ARG A 189 6.57 -5.04 2.54
N ALA A 190 5.66 -4.09 2.48
CA ALA A 190 5.97 -2.71 2.16
C ALA A 190 6.95 -2.10 3.18
N GLN A 191 7.88 -1.28 2.70
CA GLN A 191 8.98 -0.71 3.46
C GLN A 191 8.98 0.82 3.47
N TYR A 192 8.40 1.46 2.44
CA TYR A 192 8.56 2.90 2.17
C TYR A 192 7.35 3.73 2.59
N PHE A 193 6.76 3.41 3.76
CA PHE A 193 5.65 4.20 4.31
C PHE A 193 6.03 5.66 4.57
N ASP A 194 7.25 5.90 5.06
CA ASP A 194 7.73 7.26 5.36
C ASP A 194 7.83 8.11 4.09
N LEU A 195 8.26 7.49 2.99
CA LEU A 195 8.30 8.16 1.69
C LEU A 195 6.89 8.40 1.13
N ALA A 196 5.97 7.45 1.34
CA ALA A 196 4.56 7.63 0.97
C ALA A 196 3.91 8.78 1.75
N ASP A 197 4.20 8.92 3.05
CA ASP A 197 3.74 10.04 3.87
C ASP A 197 4.35 11.37 3.42
N ALA A 198 5.65 11.39 3.11
CA ALA A 198 6.31 12.58 2.58
C ALA A 198 5.66 13.04 1.26
N LEU A 199 5.47 12.12 0.31
CA LEU A 199 4.79 12.41 -0.95
C LEU A 199 3.32 12.80 -0.76
N LYS A 200 2.64 12.25 0.24
CA LYS A 200 1.28 12.65 0.58
C LYS A 200 1.22 14.07 1.15
N THR A 201 2.16 14.43 2.00
CA THR A 201 2.25 15.80 2.56
C THR A 201 2.44 16.84 1.47
N MET A 202 3.12 16.48 0.39
CA MET A 202 3.30 17.30 -0.81
C MET A 202 2.13 17.19 -1.82
N ASP A 203 1.08 16.44 -1.50
CA ASP A 203 -0.06 16.08 -2.38
C ASP A 203 0.32 15.33 -3.67
N LEU A 204 1.48 14.72 -3.71
CA LEU A 204 1.99 13.98 -4.86
C LEU A 204 1.52 12.52 -4.88
N PHE A 205 1.23 11.93 -3.71
CA PHE A 205 0.72 10.56 -3.57
C PHE A 205 -0.45 10.52 -2.59
N ARG A 206 -1.66 10.26 -3.08
CA ARG A 206 -2.88 10.34 -2.27
C ARG A 206 -3.33 8.99 -1.67
N GLY A 207 -2.85 7.86 -2.22
CA GLY A 207 -3.35 6.55 -1.86
C GLY A 207 -4.75 6.29 -2.44
N SER A 208 -5.55 5.50 -1.72
CA SER A 208 -6.95 5.20 -2.02
C SER A 208 -7.81 5.41 -0.77
N ASN A 209 -9.12 5.13 -0.86
CA ASN A 209 -10.03 5.18 0.27
C ASN A 209 -9.75 4.12 1.36
N ILE A 210 -8.93 3.11 1.05
CA ILE A 210 -8.53 2.04 1.98
C ILE A 210 -7.05 2.16 2.42
N GLY A 211 -6.35 3.24 2.05
CA GLY A 211 -4.96 3.52 2.43
C GLY A 211 -4.00 3.57 1.26
N TYR A 212 -2.71 3.38 1.52
CA TYR A 212 -1.66 3.47 0.49
C TYR A 212 -1.58 2.26 -0.43
N GLU A 213 -2.02 1.10 0.04
CA GLU A 213 -1.97 -0.17 -0.68
C GLU A 213 -0.57 -0.50 -1.26
N LEU A 214 0.48 -0.18 -0.51
CA LEU A 214 1.88 -0.24 -0.98
C LEU A 214 2.29 -1.64 -1.46
N SER A 215 1.72 -2.69 -0.87
CA SER A 215 2.03 -4.08 -1.24
C SER A 215 1.38 -4.55 -2.55
N ARG A 216 0.50 -3.73 -3.15
CA ARG A 216 -0.18 -4.05 -4.41
C ARG A 216 0.67 -3.59 -5.60
N SER A 217 0.62 -4.34 -6.70
CA SER A 217 1.16 -3.86 -7.98
C SER A 217 0.41 -2.59 -8.43
N ALA A 218 1.15 -1.60 -8.92
CA ALA A 218 0.58 -0.43 -9.54
C ALA A 218 0.13 -0.74 -10.97
N THR A 219 -0.99 -0.19 -11.41
CA THR A 219 -1.36 -0.22 -12.81
C THR A 219 -0.61 0.86 -13.60
N ARG A 220 -0.51 0.68 -14.92
CA ARG A 220 0.14 1.67 -15.79
C ARG A 220 -0.57 3.04 -15.75
N THR A 221 -1.89 3.06 -15.62
CA THR A 221 -2.65 4.31 -15.43
C THR A 221 -2.29 4.99 -14.10
N GLU A 222 -2.23 4.25 -13.00
CA GLU A 222 -1.84 4.81 -11.70
C GLU A 222 -0.42 5.40 -11.72
N ALA A 223 0.51 4.71 -12.37
CA ALA A 223 1.89 5.17 -12.54
C ALA A 223 1.95 6.48 -13.36
N LEU A 224 1.16 6.60 -14.42
CA LEU A 224 1.10 7.82 -15.22
C LEU A 224 0.50 9.01 -14.45
N VAL A 225 -0.59 8.78 -13.70
CA VAL A 225 -1.19 9.82 -12.86
C VAL A 225 -0.22 10.26 -11.77
N MET A 226 0.54 9.32 -11.18
CA MET A 226 1.59 9.64 -10.21
C MET A 226 2.67 10.53 -10.82
N LEU A 227 3.12 10.24 -12.05
CA LEU A 227 4.05 11.10 -12.77
C LEU A 227 3.52 12.53 -12.94
N LEU A 228 2.27 12.67 -13.40
CA LEU A 228 1.67 13.99 -13.65
C LEU A 228 1.56 14.80 -12.35
N ARG A 229 1.32 14.17 -11.22
CA ARG A 229 1.38 14.81 -9.90
C ARG A 229 2.79 15.25 -9.53
N LEU A 230 3.79 14.38 -9.74
CA LEU A 230 5.19 14.73 -9.49
C LEU A 230 5.64 15.96 -10.27
N LEU A 231 5.10 16.14 -11.47
CA LEU A 231 5.39 17.29 -12.34
C LEU A 231 4.55 18.53 -12.01
N GLY A 232 3.56 18.42 -11.10
CA GLY A 232 2.59 19.51 -10.86
C GLY A 232 1.63 19.74 -12.03
N GLU A 233 1.51 18.78 -12.94
CA GLU A 233 0.73 18.89 -14.18
C GLU A 233 -0.65 18.22 -14.10
N GLU A 234 -1.10 17.74 -12.92
CA GLU A 234 -2.36 17.02 -12.77
C GLU A 234 -3.55 17.83 -13.21
N ASP A 235 -3.64 19.12 -12.85
CA ASP A 235 -4.79 19.97 -13.20
C ASP A 235 -4.78 20.34 -14.68
N ALA A 236 -3.63 20.58 -15.27
CA ALA A 236 -3.50 20.76 -16.72
C ALA A 236 -3.92 19.49 -17.48
N ALA A 237 -3.57 18.32 -16.96
CA ALA A 237 -3.98 17.05 -17.54
C ALA A 237 -5.50 16.82 -17.44
N LYS A 238 -6.13 17.13 -16.30
CA LYS A 238 -7.59 17.03 -16.14
C LYS A 238 -8.36 17.92 -17.12
N ALA A 239 -7.86 19.13 -17.38
CA ALA A 239 -8.46 20.10 -18.28
C ALA A 239 -8.15 19.81 -19.76
N TYR A 240 -7.33 18.82 -20.08
CA TYR A 240 -6.90 18.57 -21.44
C TYR A 240 -7.99 17.91 -22.28
N THR A 241 -8.32 18.52 -23.44
CA THR A 241 -9.35 18.06 -24.38
C THR A 241 -8.79 17.61 -25.73
N GLY A 242 -7.47 17.51 -25.86
CA GLY A 242 -6.81 17.10 -27.10
C GLY A 242 -6.97 15.63 -27.44
N ALA A 243 -6.42 15.24 -28.58
CA ALA A 243 -6.56 13.89 -29.13
C ALA A 243 -5.99 12.81 -28.20
N LEU A 244 -6.72 11.70 -28.06
CA LEU A 244 -6.28 10.48 -27.38
C LEU A 244 -6.02 9.40 -28.42
N PRO A 245 -4.75 8.98 -28.64
CA PRO A 245 -4.42 7.99 -29.67
C PRO A 245 -4.82 6.56 -29.29
N PHE A 246 -5.14 6.30 -28.01
CA PHE A 246 -5.38 4.96 -27.49
C PHE A 246 -6.86 4.66 -27.29
N GLN A 247 -7.26 3.42 -27.59
CA GLN A 247 -8.66 2.97 -27.56
C GLN A 247 -9.05 2.29 -26.24
N ASP A 248 -8.09 1.79 -25.48
CA ASP A 248 -8.25 0.96 -24.26
C ASP A 248 -8.15 1.76 -22.94
N VAL A 249 -8.47 3.05 -22.97
CA VAL A 249 -8.36 3.93 -21.81
C VAL A 249 -9.72 4.14 -21.16
N ASP A 250 -9.81 3.85 -19.85
CA ASP A 250 -11.03 4.09 -19.05
C ASP A 250 -11.43 5.58 -19.09
N ALA A 251 -12.73 5.86 -19.07
CA ALA A 251 -13.28 7.21 -19.26
C ALA A 251 -12.64 8.25 -18.33
N TRP A 252 -12.46 7.93 -17.05
CA TRP A 252 -11.88 8.85 -16.07
C TRP A 252 -10.40 9.19 -16.35
N ALA A 253 -9.66 8.27 -16.99
CA ALA A 253 -8.23 8.39 -17.25
C ALA A 253 -7.92 9.08 -18.61
N ARG A 254 -8.93 9.23 -19.47
CA ARG A 254 -8.74 9.74 -20.82
C ARG A 254 -8.00 11.08 -20.88
N PRO A 255 -8.36 12.11 -20.11
CA PRO A 255 -7.67 13.40 -20.20
C PRO A 255 -6.20 13.28 -19.74
N TYR A 256 -5.91 12.50 -18.71
CA TYR A 256 -4.54 12.29 -18.23
C TYR A 256 -3.66 11.60 -19.26
N VAL A 257 -4.19 10.53 -19.89
CA VAL A 257 -3.44 9.75 -20.88
C VAL A 257 -3.26 10.54 -22.17
N ALA A 258 -4.27 11.28 -22.61
CA ALA A 258 -4.19 12.16 -23.78
C ALA A 258 -3.14 13.27 -23.56
N TYR A 259 -3.17 13.94 -22.41
CA TYR A 259 -2.19 14.95 -22.04
C TYR A 259 -0.75 14.37 -22.02
N ALA A 260 -0.56 13.25 -21.36
CA ALA A 260 0.75 12.62 -21.26
C ALA A 260 1.28 12.13 -22.61
N ALA A 261 0.39 11.71 -23.54
CA ALA A 261 0.77 11.36 -24.90
C ALA A 261 1.20 12.61 -25.69
N ALA A 262 0.46 13.71 -25.59
CA ALA A 262 0.79 14.98 -26.22
C ALA A 262 2.13 15.57 -25.71
N ARG A 263 2.42 15.37 -24.41
CA ARG A 263 3.70 15.77 -23.79
C ARG A 263 4.86 14.81 -24.06
N GLY A 264 4.60 13.67 -24.72
CA GLY A 264 5.63 12.67 -24.99
C GLY A 264 6.01 11.78 -23.80
N TYR A 265 5.32 11.90 -22.64
CA TYR A 265 5.61 11.08 -21.45
C TYR A 265 5.23 9.62 -21.67
N THR A 266 4.23 9.34 -22.49
CA THR A 266 3.87 7.98 -22.88
C THR A 266 3.67 7.84 -24.39
N ARG A 267 3.98 6.65 -24.90
CA ARG A 267 3.73 6.25 -26.31
C ARG A 267 2.84 5.02 -26.40
N GLY A 268 2.21 4.62 -25.27
CA GLY A 268 1.43 3.40 -25.19
C GLY A 268 2.30 2.14 -25.14
N VAL A 269 1.65 1.00 -25.25
CA VAL A 269 2.28 -0.31 -25.50
C VAL A 269 2.22 -0.68 -26.99
N SER A 270 1.37 -0.01 -27.74
CA SER A 270 1.29 0.01 -29.20
C SER A 270 0.75 1.35 -29.69
N ALA A 271 0.63 1.53 -31.01
CA ALA A 271 0.09 2.76 -31.60
C ALA A 271 -1.35 3.08 -31.14
N THR A 272 -2.15 2.06 -30.79
CA THR A 272 -3.57 2.20 -30.44
C THR A 272 -3.91 1.74 -29.02
N GLN A 273 -2.93 1.21 -28.26
CA GLN A 273 -3.15 0.68 -26.92
C GLN A 273 -2.24 1.33 -25.90
N PHE A 274 -2.82 1.80 -24.81
CA PHE A 274 -2.10 2.32 -23.66
C PHE A 274 -1.68 1.22 -22.68
N GLY A 275 -2.50 0.18 -22.52
CA GLY A 275 -2.30 -0.89 -21.55
C GLY A 275 -2.57 -0.48 -20.11
N GLY A 276 -3.52 0.43 -19.89
CA GLY A 276 -3.73 1.12 -18.62
C GLY A 276 -4.01 0.23 -17.42
N LYS A 277 -4.70 -0.90 -17.61
CA LYS A 277 -5.04 -1.88 -16.56
C LYS A 277 -3.92 -2.86 -16.24
N ASN A 278 -2.91 -2.94 -17.10
CA ASN A 278 -1.80 -3.86 -16.88
C ASN A 278 -0.92 -3.39 -15.73
N PRO A 279 -0.34 -4.31 -14.95
CA PRO A 279 0.71 -3.96 -14.01
C PRO A 279 1.87 -3.27 -14.73
N VAL A 280 2.36 -2.17 -14.17
CA VAL A 280 3.55 -1.48 -14.69
C VAL A 280 4.81 -2.13 -14.12
N SER A 281 5.87 -2.23 -14.92
CA SER A 281 7.18 -2.67 -14.45
C SER A 281 8.06 -1.50 -13.99
N ALA A 282 9.15 -1.80 -13.26
CA ALA A 282 10.12 -0.80 -12.84
C ALA A 282 10.72 -0.02 -14.03
N ASN A 283 11.13 -0.72 -15.10
CA ASN A 283 11.66 -0.09 -16.31
C ASN A 283 10.63 0.79 -17.02
N GLN A 284 9.37 0.34 -17.08
CA GLN A 284 8.30 1.14 -17.69
C GLN A 284 8.02 2.42 -16.89
N TYR A 285 8.00 2.32 -15.55
CA TYR A 285 7.81 3.51 -14.73
C TYR A 285 9.02 4.45 -14.80
N MET A 286 10.23 3.90 -14.73
CA MET A 286 11.45 4.71 -14.90
C MET A 286 11.51 5.36 -16.30
N THR A 287 10.98 4.72 -17.34
CA THR A 287 10.85 5.34 -18.67
C THR A 287 9.98 6.61 -18.62
N PHE A 288 8.86 6.59 -17.89
CA PHE A 288 8.04 7.78 -17.72
C PHE A 288 8.83 8.89 -17.01
N LEU A 289 9.54 8.55 -15.92
CA LEU A 289 10.35 9.49 -15.16
C LEU A 289 11.50 10.08 -16.01
N LEU A 290 12.20 9.26 -16.76
CA LEU A 290 13.30 9.72 -17.61
C LEU A 290 12.82 10.65 -18.74
N ARG A 291 11.68 10.35 -19.36
CA ARG A 291 11.09 11.24 -20.37
C ARG A 291 10.69 12.60 -19.76
N ALA A 292 10.17 12.60 -18.55
CA ALA A 292 9.87 13.81 -17.81
C ALA A 292 11.13 14.61 -17.43
N LEU A 293 12.25 13.92 -17.21
CA LEU A 293 13.57 14.53 -17.00
C LEU A 293 14.24 15.02 -18.31
N GLY A 294 13.57 14.87 -19.46
CA GLY A 294 14.05 15.37 -20.76
C GLY A 294 14.91 14.40 -21.55
N TYR A 295 15.00 13.12 -21.15
CA TYR A 295 15.63 12.08 -21.96
C TYR A 295 14.65 11.50 -22.98
N ASP A 296 15.12 11.13 -24.15
CA ASP A 296 14.29 10.63 -25.25
C ASP A 296 14.81 9.28 -25.79
N ASP A 297 14.06 8.22 -25.48
CA ASP A 297 14.37 6.86 -25.94
C ASP A 297 14.22 6.68 -27.47
N THR A 298 13.48 7.58 -28.16
CA THR A 298 13.40 7.55 -29.63
C THR A 298 14.61 8.19 -30.32
N LYS A 299 15.32 9.07 -29.60
CA LYS A 299 16.58 9.66 -30.08
C LYS A 299 17.79 8.82 -29.70
N GLY A 300 17.56 7.70 -29.02
CA GLY A 300 18.62 6.77 -28.64
C GLY A 300 19.31 7.10 -27.32
N ASP A 301 18.77 8.02 -26.49
CA ASP A 301 19.36 8.32 -25.19
C ASP A 301 19.39 7.07 -24.32
N PHE A 302 18.32 6.26 -24.34
CA PHE A 302 18.22 5.02 -23.59
C PHE A 302 17.24 4.04 -24.25
N ARG A 303 17.28 2.78 -23.79
CA ARG A 303 16.28 1.76 -24.12
C ARG A 303 15.27 1.65 -22.97
N TRP A 304 13.98 1.63 -23.29
CA TRP A 304 12.93 1.56 -22.30
C TRP A 304 12.99 0.31 -21.39
N ASP A 305 13.50 -0.81 -21.91
CA ASP A 305 13.68 -2.07 -21.17
C ASP A 305 14.93 -2.07 -20.25
N HIS A 306 15.82 -1.06 -20.41
CA HIS A 306 17.02 -0.81 -19.59
C HIS A 306 16.97 0.56 -18.88
N ALA A 307 15.78 1.13 -18.69
CA ALA A 307 15.61 2.46 -18.13
C ALA A 307 16.20 2.62 -16.72
N MET A 308 16.08 1.59 -15.86
CA MET A 308 16.65 1.57 -14.52
C MET A 308 18.18 1.62 -14.54
N GLU A 309 18.80 0.90 -15.46
CA GLU A 309 20.25 0.89 -15.64
C GLU A 309 20.76 2.25 -16.13
N PHE A 310 20.07 2.82 -17.10
CA PHE A 310 20.38 4.16 -17.60
C PHE A 310 20.25 5.22 -16.51
N ALA A 311 19.21 5.17 -15.67
CA ALA A 311 19.04 6.09 -14.55
C ALA A 311 20.22 6.02 -13.56
N VAL A 312 20.78 4.82 -13.33
CA VAL A 312 21.98 4.64 -12.50
C VAL A 312 23.20 5.27 -13.19
N SER A 313 23.41 5.04 -14.49
CA SER A 313 24.55 5.59 -15.25
C SER A 313 24.56 7.12 -15.28
N LYS A 314 23.39 7.76 -15.18
CA LYS A 314 23.24 9.22 -15.11
C LYS A 314 23.28 9.78 -13.68
N GLY A 315 23.42 8.94 -12.67
CA GLY A 315 23.41 9.34 -11.26
C GLY A 315 22.03 9.74 -10.73
N ASN A 316 20.96 9.50 -11.49
CA ASN A 316 19.57 9.78 -11.08
C ASN A 316 19.00 8.71 -10.17
N LEU A 317 19.65 7.56 -10.09
CA LEU A 317 19.31 6.44 -9.23
C LEU A 317 20.58 5.78 -8.68
N SER A 318 20.58 5.37 -7.41
CA SER A 318 21.70 4.59 -6.88
C SER A 318 21.62 3.12 -7.31
N GLN A 319 22.76 2.45 -7.45
CA GLN A 319 22.80 1.01 -7.71
C GLN A 319 22.12 0.21 -6.59
N THR A 320 22.23 0.66 -5.35
CA THR A 320 21.57 0.04 -4.20
C THR A 320 20.05 0.10 -4.35
N THR A 321 19.50 1.26 -4.72
CA THR A 321 18.06 1.44 -4.96
C THR A 321 17.58 0.56 -6.12
N ARG A 322 18.32 0.52 -7.23
CA ARG A 322 18.01 -0.36 -8.36
C ARG A 322 17.91 -1.81 -7.91
N THR A 323 18.94 -2.32 -7.22
CA THR A 323 18.97 -3.71 -6.74
C THR A 323 17.81 -4.01 -5.78
N ALA A 324 17.47 -3.08 -4.89
CA ALA A 324 16.35 -3.24 -3.97
C ALA A 324 15.00 -3.36 -4.71
N VAL A 325 14.79 -2.52 -5.73
CA VAL A 325 13.57 -2.55 -6.56
C VAL A 325 13.46 -3.85 -7.36
N GLU A 326 14.55 -4.27 -8.02
CA GLU A 326 14.58 -5.49 -8.83
C GLU A 326 14.32 -6.75 -7.99
N LYS A 327 14.90 -6.83 -6.78
CA LYS A 327 14.72 -7.95 -5.85
C LYS A 327 13.30 -8.04 -5.30
N ALA A 328 12.67 -6.92 -5.02
CA ALA A 328 11.34 -6.85 -4.41
C ALA A 328 10.20 -7.14 -5.39
N GLY A 329 10.43 -6.96 -6.69
CA GLY A 329 9.38 -6.81 -7.69
C GLY A 329 8.81 -5.39 -7.67
N PHE A 330 7.93 -5.04 -8.61
CA PHE A 330 7.44 -3.67 -8.72
C PHE A 330 6.02 -3.53 -8.17
N HIS A 331 5.94 -3.00 -6.97
CA HIS A 331 4.71 -2.68 -6.24
C HIS A 331 4.55 -1.16 -6.12
N ARG A 332 3.43 -0.69 -5.59
CA ARG A 332 3.23 0.73 -5.28
C ARG A 332 4.29 1.29 -4.31
N ASP A 333 4.86 0.43 -3.48
CA ASP A 333 5.96 0.74 -2.59
C ASP A 333 7.23 1.17 -3.35
N GLN A 334 7.63 0.40 -4.39
CA GLN A 334 8.76 0.76 -5.25
C GLN A 334 8.43 1.97 -6.13
N MET A 335 7.18 2.12 -6.54
CA MET A 335 6.74 3.32 -7.25
C MET A 335 6.93 4.57 -6.38
N VAL A 336 6.55 4.51 -5.10
CA VAL A 336 6.79 5.58 -4.11
C VAL A 336 8.29 5.87 -3.97
N LEU A 337 9.12 4.84 -3.81
CA LEU A 337 10.57 4.99 -3.72
C LEU A 337 11.16 5.68 -4.95
N LEU A 338 10.84 5.21 -6.16
CA LEU A 338 11.35 5.82 -7.39
C LEU A 338 10.83 7.25 -7.57
N SER A 339 9.57 7.50 -7.25
CA SER A 339 8.99 8.85 -7.29
C SER A 339 9.73 9.82 -6.37
N TYR A 340 9.93 9.43 -5.11
CA TYR A 340 10.65 10.25 -4.15
C TYR A 340 12.10 10.52 -4.57
N THR A 341 12.79 9.48 -5.05
CA THR A 341 14.19 9.62 -5.53
C THR A 341 14.27 10.57 -6.72
N THR A 342 13.28 10.54 -7.63
CA THR A 342 13.27 11.38 -8.83
C THR A 342 13.06 12.86 -8.54
N LEU A 343 12.46 13.23 -7.40
CA LEU A 343 12.34 14.64 -6.98
C LEU A 343 13.72 15.32 -6.82
N PHE A 344 14.77 14.57 -6.61
CA PHE A 344 16.14 15.04 -6.46
C PHE A 344 17.03 14.73 -7.67
N ALA A 345 16.44 14.22 -8.75
CA ALA A 345 17.17 13.87 -9.96
C ALA A 345 17.53 15.11 -10.78
N LYS A 346 18.60 15.01 -11.55
CA LYS A 346 19.01 16.05 -12.49
C LYS A 346 18.28 15.87 -13.83
N ARG A 347 17.82 16.98 -14.39
CA ARG A 347 17.30 17.00 -15.76
C ARG A 347 18.43 16.76 -16.78
N ASN A 348 18.05 16.30 -17.96
CA ASN A 348 18.95 16.27 -19.09
C ASN A 348 19.37 17.73 -19.42
N GLY A 349 20.66 18.05 -19.27
CA GLY A 349 21.17 19.43 -19.40
C GLY A 349 21.67 20.06 -18.12
N GLY A 350 21.52 19.40 -16.95
CA GLY A 350 22.25 19.76 -15.70
C GLY A 350 21.51 20.57 -14.67
N GLU A 351 20.26 21.01 -14.89
CA GLU A 351 19.44 21.66 -13.87
C GLU A 351 18.77 20.63 -12.95
N GLN A 352 18.71 20.94 -11.63
CA GLN A 352 17.89 20.16 -10.69
C GLN A 352 16.40 20.42 -10.94
N THR A 353 15.58 19.39 -10.77
CA THR A 353 14.11 19.48 -10.86
C THR A 353 13.52 20.38 -9.79
#